data_eea4b6760e81cffe4d7cd088f2653f0c
#
_entry.id   eea4b6760e81cffe4d7cd088f2653f0c
#
_cell.length_a   1.000
_cell.length_b   1.000
_cell.length_c   1.000
_cell.angle_alpha   90.00
_cell.angle_beta   90.00
_cell.angle_gamma   90.00
#
_symmetry.space_group_name_H-M   'P 1'
#
loop_
_entity.id
_entity.type
_entity.pdbx_description
1 polymer ?
#
loop_
_entity_poly.entity_id
_entity_poly.type
_entity_poly.pdbx_seq_one_letter_code
_entity_poly.pdbx_strand_id
1 'polypeptide(L)'
;MTKKVLLFMLGCFMMIDTASSQSKELIVEEGGTGRYKSIMKEEASLPAHTVFVPQDLSAFNATNPLPVLVWGNGACTDSPWEHFKFLNEIASHGFIVLATGYIPMVEEPYKGPMSTTQQQIESIDWAMAQNADSTSPYYQKIDTKNICVAGMSCGGLQTLFNCADPRITLLMICNSGLFNQQNAGQAVGGMPMPPKEKLKEIHTPVMYMLGGETDIAYGNGMDDFRRIQHVPACVINYPVGHGGTYRQPHGGEFTIPALAWLQWQLKGDKEAGKMFTGKTPGLLKRKDWTLEKNAKFDKLQ
;
A
#
# COMPACT_ATOMS: atom_id res chain seq x y z
N MET A 1 -35.49 -48.90 -58.45
CA MET A 1 -34.11 -48.54 -58.09
C MET A 1 -34.08 -47.25 -57.28
N THR A 2 -34.11 -47.34 -55.99
CA THR A 2 -34.22 -46.16 -55.05
C THR A 2 -32.85 -45.92 -54.44
N LYS A 3 -32.22 -44.73 -54.77
CA LYS A 3 -30.96 -44.31 -54.21
C LYS A 3 -31.18 -43.70 -52.84
N LYS A 4 -30.62 -44.30 -51.78
CA LYS A 4 -30.52 -43.73 -50.45
C LYS A 4 -29.35 -42.73 -50.42
N VAL A 5 -29.64 -41.47 -50.13
CA VAL A 5 -28.63 -40.47 -49.86
C VAL A 5 -28.33 -40.50 -48.34
N LEU A 6 -27.09 -40.81 -48.00
CA LEU A 6 -26.58 -40.83 -46.62
C LEU A 6 -26.00 -39.44 -46.30
N LEU A 7 -26.67 -38.69 -45.41
CA LEU A 7 -26.26 -37.38 -44.96
C LEU A 7 -25.28 -37.55 -43.79
N PHE A 8 -23.99 -37.26 -44.03
CA PHE A 8 -22.98 -37.19 -42.97
C PHE A 8 -23.07 -35.83 -42.30
N MET A 9 -23.54 -35.77 -41.05
CA MET A 9 -23.40 -34.60 -40.21
C MET A 9 -21.99 -34.56 -39.60
N LEU A 10 -21.17 -33.66 -40.08
CA LEU A 10 -19.85 -33.36 -39.52
C LEU A 10 -20.08 -32.43 -38.30
N GLY A 11 -20.06 -33.03 -37.11
CA GLY A 11 -20.09 -32.24 -35.84
C GLY A 11 -18.75 -31.55 -35.63
N CYS A 12 -18.73 -30.23 -35.82
CA CYS A 12 -17.60 -29.40 -35.49
C CYS A 12 -17.57 -29.22 -33.96
N PHE A 13 -16.75 -30.03 -33.27
CA PHE A 13 -16.40 -29.74 -31.85
C PHE A 13 -15.48 -28.56 -31.82
N MET A 14 -16.02 -27.37 -31.47
CA MET A 14 -15.19 -26.26 -31.03
C MET A 14 -14.60 -26.62 -29.68
N MET A 15 -13.34 -26.99 -29.66
CA MET A 15 -12.54 -26.97 -28.43
C MET A 15 -12.36 -25.51 -28.05
N ILE A 16 -13.05 -25.11 -26.98
CA ILE A 16 -12.76 -23.83 -26.29
C ILE A 16 -11.47 -24.12 -25.52
N ASP A 17 -10.33 -23.75 -26.09
CA ASP A 17 -9.08 -23.62 -25.35
C ASP A 17 -9.28 -22.50 -24.29
N THR A 18 -9.63 -22.91 -23.07
CA THR A 18 -9.46 -22.06 -21.91
C THR A 18 -7.95 -21.96 -21.65
N ALA A 19 -7.30 -21.02 -22.31
CA ALA A 19 -5.97 -20.60 -21.89
C ALA A 19 -6.10 -20.09 -20.45
N SER A 20 -5.74 -20.93 -19.50
CA SER A 20 -5.49 -20.52 -18.13
C SER A 20 -4.34 -19.51 -18.20
N SER A 21 -4.66 -18.23 -18.14
CA SER A 21 -3.67 -17.19 -17.92
C SER A 21 -3.01 -17.50 -16.59
N GLN A 22 -1.82 -18.10 -16.62
CA GLN A 22 -1.00 -18.23 -15.42
C GLN A 22 -0.79 -16.85 -14.85
N SER A 23 -1.29 -16.60 -13.65
CA SER A 23 -1.06 -15.33 -12.93
C SER A 23 0.45 -15.15 -12.81
N LYS A 24 0.92 -13.95 -13.16
CA LYS A 24 2.34 -13.62 -13.10
C LYS A 24 2.76 -13.53 -11.63
N GLU A 25 3.72 -14.36 -11.23
CA GLU A 25 4.28 -14.39 -9.89
C GLU A 25 5.79 -14.18 -9.94
N LEU A 26 6.31 -13.34 -9.04
CA LEU A 26 7.73 -13.04 -8.93
C LEU A 26 8.18 -13.08 -7.46
N ILE A 27 9.36 -13.66 -7.23
CA ILE A 27 10.04 -13.59 -5.93
C ILE A 27 10.98 -12.39 -5.96
N VAL A 28 10.81 -11.48 -5.01
CA VAL A 28 11.62 -10.27 -4.85
C VAL A 28 12.56 -10.47 -3.67
N GLU A 29 13.87 -10.23 -3.87
CA GLU A 29 14.89 -10.27 -2.80
C GLU A 29 14.75 -11.52 -1.90
N GLU A 30 14.69 -12.70 -2.53
CA GLU A 30 14.56 -14.00 -1.86
C GLU A 30 13.31 -14.12 -0.96
N GLY A 31 12.30 -13.28 -1.19
CA GLY A 31 11.05 -13.25 -0.43
C GLY A 31 11.09 -12.35 0.80
N GLY A 32 12.10 -11.48 0.93
CA GLY A 32 12.27 -10.55 2.06
C GLY A 32 12.94 -11.17 3.28
N THR A 33 13.16 -10.36 4.33
CA THR A 33 13.85 -10.75 5.56
C THR A 33 12.91 -11.19 6.69
N GLY A 34 11.61 -10.99 6.53
CA GLY A 34 10.61 -11.35 7.53
C GLY A 34 10.47 -12.85 7.74
N ARG A 35 9.62 -13.22 8.68
CA ARG A 35 9.33 -14.63 9.03
C ARG A 35 8.75 -15.43 7.87
N TYR A 36 8.04 -14.76 6.96
CA TYR A 36 7.32 -15.41 5.87
C TYR A 36 7.93 -14.99 4.53
N LYS A 37 8.30 -15.95 3.70
CA LYS A 37 8.71 -15.63 2.33
C LYS A 37 7.51 -15.06 1.58
N SER A 38 7.68 -13.87 0.99
CA SER A 38 6.65 -13.19 0.23
C SER A 38 6.86 -13.30 -1.27
N ILE A 39 5.78 -13.18 -2.00
CA ILE A 39 5.74 -13.10 -3.46
C ILE A 39 5.00 -11.84 -3.89
N MET A 40 5.36 -11.35 -5.07
CA MET A 40 4.66 -10.31 -5.79
C MET A 40 3.88 -10.96 -6.94
N LYS A 41 2.57 -10.75 -7.03
CA LYS A 41 1.73 -11.40 -8.04
C LYS A 41 0.59 -10.52 -8.54
N GLU A 42 0.08 -10.86 -9.71
CA GLU A 42 -1.18 -10.34 -10.23
C GLU A 42 -2.33 -11.27 -9.85
N GLU A 43 -3.46 -10.68 -9.48
CA GLU A 43 -4.69 -11.41 -9.17
C GLU A 43 -5.76 -11.10 -10.23
N ALA A 44 -6.28 -12.12 -10.90
CA ALA A 44 -7.30 -11.92 -11.93
C ALA A 44 -8.58 -11.26 -11.39
N SER A 45 -8.88 -11.45 -10.09
CA SER A 45 -10.00 -10.83 -9.41
C SER A 45 -9.74 -9.40 -8.95
N LEU A 46 -8.51 -8.88 -9.11
CA LEU A 46 -8.12 -7.51 -8.78
C LEU A 46 -7.25 -6.94 -9.92
N PRO A 47 -7.83 -6.65 -11.09
CA PRO A 47 -7.08 -6.13 -12.24
C PRO A 47 -6.48 -4.76 -11.93
N ALA A 48 -5.37 -4.43 -12.62
CA ALA A 48 -4.62 -3.19 -12.43
C ALA A 48 -4.09 -2.97 -11.00
N HIS A 49 -3.78 -4.08 -10.32
CA HIS A 49 -3.13 -4.08 -9.01
C HIS A 49 -2.06 -5.16 -8.94
N THR A 50 -1.09 -4.93 -8.07
CA THR A 50 -0.07 -5.90 -7.70
C THR A 50 -0.28 -6.30 -6.24
N VAL A 51 -0.35 -7.59 -5.97
CA VAL A 51 -0.50 -8.15 -4.62
C VAL A 51 0.85 -8.67 -4.13
N PHE A 52 1.30 -8.20 -2.98
CA PHE A 52 2.43 -8.77 -2.25
C PHE A 52 1.89 -9.50 -1.03
N VAL A 53 2.24 -10.77 -0.88
CA VAL A 53 1.65 -11.62 0.15
C VAL A 53 2.62 -12.74 0.53
N PRO A 54 2.59 -13.26 1.78
CA PRO A 54 3.29 -14.49 2.10
C PRO A 54 2.96 -15.62 1.10
N GLN A 55 3.97 -16.30 0.60
CA GLN A 55 3.82 -17.38 -0.37
C GLN A 55 3.00 -18.53 0.21
N ASP A 56 3.22 -18.88 1.47
CA ASP A 56 2.45 -19.89 2.19
C ASP A 56 1.40 -19.23 3.08
N LEU A 57 0.15 -19.34 2.67
CA LEU A 57 -1.02 -18.84 3.40
C LEU A 57 -1.54 -19.80 4.48
N SER A 58 -0.95 -20.98 4.67
CA SER A 58 -1.41 -21.98 5.65
C SER A 58 -1.22 -21.51 7.11
N ALA A 59 -0.26 -20.61 7.34
CA ALA A 59 -0.01 -20.01 8.65
C ALA A 59 -1.08 -18.98 9.08
N PHE A 60 -1.98 -18.58 8.16
CA PHE A 60 -2.97 -17.52 8.39
C PHE A 60 -4.39 -18.06 8.42
N ASN A 61 -5.20 -17.53 9.33
CA ASN A 61 -6.58 -17.91 9.56
C ASN A 61 -7.28 -16.81 10.37
N ALA A 62 -8.54 -17.02 10.78
CA ALA A 62 -9.33 -16.04 11.53
C ALA A 62 -8.72 -15.58 12.88
N THR A 63 -7.79 -16.37 13.47
CA THR A 63 -7.10 -16.01 14.74
C THR A 63 -5.71 -15.42 14.52
N ASN A 64 -5.16 -15.55 13.31
CA ASN A 64 -3.88 -14.97 12.90
C ASN A 64 -4.03 -14.43 11.46
N PRO A 65 -4.86 -13.41 11.22
CA PRO A 65 -5.09 -12.88 9.88
C PRO A 65 -3.97 -11.92 9.45
N LEU A 66 -3.91 -11.67 8.13
CA LEU A 66 -3.02 -10.71 7.49
C LEU A 66 -3.63 -9.31 7.55
N PRO A 67 -3.07 -8.34 8.30
CA PRO A 67 -3.47 -6.94 8.15
C PRO A 67 -3.17 -6.44 6.74
N VAL A 68 -3.96 -5.45 6.31
CA VAL A 68 -3.92 -4.92 4.94
C VAL A 68 -3.11 -3.63 4.88
N LEU A 69 -2.20 -3.55 3.92
CA LEU A 69 -1.61 -2.30 3.47
C LEU A 69 -2.06 -2.02 2.03
N VAL A 70 -2.80 -0.95 1.80
CA VAL A 70 -3.10 -0.43 0.46
C VAL A 70 -2.06 0.64 0.12
N TRP A 71 -1.47 0.55 -1.08
CA TRP A 71 -0.37 1.43 -1.49
C TRP A 71 -0.64 2.15 -2.80
N GLY A 72 -0.48 3.49 -2.79
CA GLY A 72 -0.44 4.34 -3.97
C GLY A 72 0.98 4.74 -4.36
N ASN A 73 1.28 4.71 -5.66
CA ASN A 73 2.63 4.95 -6.17
C ASN A 73 2.96 6.43 -6.38
N GLY A 74 4.26 6.75 -6.36
CA GLY A 74 4.76 8.06 -6.77
C GLY A 74 4.40 8.38 -8.22
N ALA A 75 4.33 9.67 -8.55
CA ALA A 75 3.90 10.17 -9.86
C ALA A 75 2.54 9.61 -10.35
N CYS A 76 1.73 9.05 -9.46
CA CYS A 76 0.52 8.30 -9.79
C CYS A 76 0.74 7.20 -10.85
N THR A 77 1.92 6.60 -10.89
CA THR A 77 2.20 5.53 -11.85
C THR A 77 1.32 4.31 -11.56
N ASP A 78 0.81 3.69 -12.61
CA ASP A 78 0.07 2.43 -12.53
C ASP A 78 1.06 1.24 -12.52
N SER A 79 2.07 1.34 -11.66
CA SER A 79 3.11 0.32 -11.44
C SER A 79 3.84 0.56 -10.11
N PRO A 80 4.02 -0.45 -9.26
CA PRO A 80 4.76 -0.35 -8.00
C PRO A 80 6.29 -0.46 -8.17
N TRP A 81 6.84 -0.34 -9.38
CA TRP A 81 8.26 -0.56 -9.68
C TRP A 81 9.23 0.18 -8.74
N GLU A 82 8.93 1.44 -8.43
CA GLU A 82 9.79 2.24 -7.56
C GLU A 82 9.77 1.79 -6.08
N HIS A 83 8.76 0.97 -5.70
CA HIS A 83 8.47 0.65 -4.31
C HIS A 83 8.45 -0.87 -4.02
N PHE A 84 8.62 -1.74 -5.04
CA PHE A 84 8.36 -3.17 -4.90
C PHE A 84 9.23 -3.86 -3.84
N LYS A 85 10.48 -3.40 -3.61
CA LYS A 85 11.35 -3.95 -2.56
C LYS A 85 10.85 -3.62 -1.16
N PHE A 86 10.42 -2.37 -0.95
CA PHE A 86 9.80 -1.91 0.29
C PHE A 86 8.48 -2.65 0.58
N LEU A 87 7.64 -2.82 -0.42
CA LEU A 87 6.34 -3.49 -0.28
C LEU A 87 6.50 -4.98 -0.03
N ASN A 88 7.44 -5.62 -0.73
CA ASN A 88 7.76 -7.03 -0.53
C ASN A 88 8.32 -7.30 0.87
N GLU A 89 9.19 -6.41 1.37
CA GLU A 89 9.71 -6.53 2.73
C GLU A 89 8.58 -6.47 3.75
N ILE A 90 7.64 -5.53 3.64
CA ILE A 90 6.48 -5.45 4.53
C ILE A 90 5.65 -6.75 4.47
N ALA A 91 5.38 -7.27 3.28
CA ALA A 91 4.61 -8.49 3.11
C ALA A 91 5.29 -9.70 3.78
N SER A 92 6.63 -9.77 3.75
CA SER A 92 7.40 -10.84 4.39
C SER A 92 7.22 -10.90 5.93
N HIS A 93 6.77 -9.81 6.51
CA HIS A 93 6.43 -9.72 7.94
C HIS A 93 4.96 -10.07 8.26
N GLY A 94 4.26 -10.71 7.30
CA GLY A 94 2.90 -11.20 7.50
C GLY A 94 1.84 -10.11 7.35
N PHE A 95 1.94 -9.37 6.28
CA PHE A 95 0.93 -8.44 5.78
C PHE A 95 0.49 -8.86 4.38
N ILE A 96 -0.71 -8.49 3.98
CA ILE A 96 -1.09 -8.45 2.58
C ILE A 96 -1.00 -7.00 2.11
N VAL A 97 -0.24 -6.78 1.02
CA VAL A 97 -0.03 -5.44 0.46
C VAL A 97 -0.67 -5.39 -0.92
N LEU A 98 -1.55 -4.42 -1.12
CA LEU A 98 -2.31 -4.21 -2.34
C LEU A 98 -1.84 -2.89 -2.96
N ALA A 99 -0.95 -2.96 -3.93
CA ALA A 99 -0.42 -1.79 -4.61
C ALA A 99 -1.16 -1.53 -5.92
N THR A 100 -1.44 -0.26 -6.22
CA THR A 100 -2.02 0.12 -7.51
C THR A 100 -1.05 -0.22 -8.65
N GLY A 101 -1.60 -0.74 -9.75
CA GLY A 101 -0.85 -0.95 -10.99
C GLY A 101 -0.28 -2.36 -11.19
N TYR A 102 0.25 -2.56 -12.38
CA TYR A 102 0.71 -3.85 -12.87
C TYR A 102 2.16 -4.14 -12.50
N ILE A 103 2.51 -5.43 -12.42
CA ILE A 103 3.90 -5.87 -12.27
C ILE A 103 4.69 -5.46 -13.52
N PRO A 104 5.69 -4.57 -13.39
CA PRO A 104 6.53 -4.21 -14.52
C PRO A 104 7.45 -5.37 -14.93
N MET A 105 7.77 -5.46 -16.22
CA MET A 105 8.67 -6.49 -16.74
C MET A 105 10.12 -6.01 -16.85
N VAL A 106 10.35 -4.70 -16.91
CA VAL A 106 11.64 -4.06 -17.16
C VAL A 106 11.78 -2.77 -16.38
N GLU A 107 13.02 -2.41 -16.07
CA GLU A 107 13.40 -1.17 -15.42
C GLU A 107 13.42 -0.03 -16.46
N GLU A 108 12.25 0.39 -16.91
CA GLU A 108 12.12 1.55 -17.80
C GLU A 108 11.21 2.62 -17.18
N PRO A 109 11.39 3.89 -17.54
CA PRO A 109 10.44 4.92 -17.13
C PRO A 109 9.02 4.51 -17.53
N TYR A 110 8.14 4.46 -16.53
CA TYR A 110 6.76 4.07 -16.75
C TYR A 110 6.07 5.04 -17.72
N LYS A 111 5.47 4.49 -18.77
CA LYS A 111 4.76 5.23 -19.83
C LYS A 111 3.27 4.87 -19.93
N GLY A 112 2.78 4.08 -18.99
CA GLY A 112 1.39 3.63 -18.97
C GLY A 112 0.40 4.68 -18.43
N PRO A 113 -0.86 4.29 -18.24
CA PRO A 113 -1.88 5.15 -17.64
C PRO A 113 -1.50 5.51 -16.20
N MET A 114 -2.10 6.58 -15.68
CA MET A 114 -1.96 6.94 -14.28
C MET A 114 -2.94 6.15 -13.42
N SER A 115 -2.52 5.76 -12.22
CA SER A 115 -3.41 5.20 -11.22
C SER A 115 -4.40 6.24 -10.70
N THR A 116 -5.53 5.78 -10.22
CA THR A 116 -6.62 6.62 -9.72
C THR A 116 -6.81 6.47 -8.21
N THR A 117 -7.50 7.42 -7.59
CA THR A 117 -7.92 7.31 -6.18
C THR A 117 -8.83 6.10 -5.94
N GLN A 118 -9.63 5.75 -6.96
CA GLN A 118 -10.58 4.64 -6.90
C GLN A 118 -9.88 3.28 -6.72
N GLN A 119 -8.71 3.07 -7.31
CA GLN A 119 -7.96 1.82 -7.15
C GLN A 119 -7.59 1.52 -5.68
N GLN A 120 -7.32 2.54 -4.85
CA GLN A 120 -7.12 2.29 -3.42
C GLN A 120 -8.41 1.79 -2.72
N ILE A 121 -9.57 2.27 -3.14
CA ILE A 121 -10.86 1.82 -2.63
C ILE A 121 -11.18 0.40 -3.13
N GLU A 122 -10.92 0.12 -4.39
CA GLU A 122 -11.05 -1.23 -4.97
C GLU A 122 -10.19 -2.27 -4.26
N SER A 123 -8.99 -1.88 -3.80
CA SER A 123 -8.14 -2.73 -2.95
C SER A 123 -8.83 -3.11 -1.65
N ILE A 124 -9.49 -2.15 -0.98
CA ILE A 124 -10.23 -2.40 0.26
C ILE A 124 -11.44 -3.30 -0.01
N ASP A 125 -12.22 -3.00 -1.05
CA ASP A 125 -13.40 -3.76 -1.45
C ASP A 125 -13.02 -5.22 -1.76
N TRP A 126 -11.94 -5.42 -2.52
CA TRP A 126 -11.41 -6.74 -2.84
C TRP A 126 -10.99 -7.52 -1.60
N ALA A 127 -10.23 -6.90 -0.69
CA ALA A 127 -9.78 -7.55 0.54
C ALA A 127 -10.96 -8.05 1.38
N MET A 128 -12.01 -7.23 1.51
CA MET A 128 -13.23 -7.59 2.23
C MET A 128 -13.97 -8.75 1.53
N ALA A 129 -14.12 -8.68 0.21
CA ALA A 129 -14.79 -9.72 -0.58
C ALA A 129 -14.04 -11.06 -0.50
N GLN A 130 -12.70 -11.04 -0.68
CA GLN A 130 -11.88 -12.25 -0.63
C GLN A 130 -11.88 -12.91 0.75
N ASN A 131 -11.88 -12.11 1.81
CA ASN A 131 -11.95 -12.65 3.17
C ASN A 131 -13.30 -13.31 3.49
N ALA A 132 -14.38 -12.88 2.86
CA ALA A 132 -15.74 -13.40 3.06
C ALA A 132 -16.09 -14.58 2.16
N ASP A 133 -15.43 -14.73 1.00
CA ASP A 133 -15.72 -15.78 0.02
C ASP A 133 -15.06 -17.10 0.41
N SER A 134 -15.88 -18.11 0.74
CA SER A 134 -15.40 -19.44 1.12
C SER A 134 -14.65 -20.19 0.01
N THR A 135 -14.73 -19.74 -1.24
CA THR A 135 -14.00 -20.30 -2.37
C THR A 135 -12.65 -19.63 -2.60
N SER A 136 -12.40 -18.50 -1.95
CA SER A 136 -11.16 -17.76 -2.07
C SER A 136 -10.01 -18.43 -1.31
N PRO A 137 -8.76 -18.42 -1.85
CA PRO A 137 -7.57 -18.81 -1.09
C PRO A 137 -7.31 -17.94 0.13
N TYR A 138 -7.92 -16.74 0.19
CA TYR A 138 -7.83 -15.77 1.27
C TYR A 138 -8.96 -15.87 2.30
N TYR A 139 -9.87 -16.81 2.17
CA TYR A 139 -11.01 -16.97 3.07
C TYR A 139 -10.59 -17.01 4.54
N GLN A 140 -11.12 -16.08 5.35
CA GLN A 140 -10.81 -15.91 6.77
C GLN A 140 -9.32 -15.72 7.09
N LYS A 141 -8.51 -15.21 6.13
CA LYS A 141 -7.08 -14.98 6.31
C LYS A 141 -6.69 -13.50 6.27
N ILE A 142 -7.59 -12.61 5.84
CA ILE A 142 -7.34 -11.17 5.77
C ILE A 142 -7.98 -10.48 6.99
N ASP A 143 -7.21 -9.61 7.65
CA ASP A 143 -7.73 -8.77 8.72
C ASP A 143 -8.39 -7.53 8.15
N THR A 144 -9.67 -7.64 7.85
CA THR A 144 -10.47 -6.55 7.29
C THR A 144 -10.82 -5.45 8.31
N LYS A 145 -10.40 -5.59 9.57
CA LYS A 145 -10.56 -4.57 10.62
C LYS A 145 -9.30 -3.73 10.83
N ASN A 146 -8.17 -4.16 10.28
CA ASN A 146 -6.88 -3.51 10.41
C ASN A 146 -6.32 -3.18 9.02
N ILE A 147 -6.74 -2.02 8.48
CA ILE A 147 -6.42 -1.56 7.12
C ILE A 147 -5.64 -0.25 7.20
N CYS A 148 -4.40 -0.28 6.74
CA CYS A 148 -3.61 0.91 6.49
C CYS A 148 -3.74 1.33 5.01
N VAL A 149 -4.02 2.59 4.75
CA VAL A 149 -3.86 3.17 3.42
C VAL A 149 -2.65 4.09 3.44
N ALA A 150 -1.79 3.92 2.46
CA ALA A 150 -0.53 4.62 2.36
C ALA A 150 -0.16 4.94 0.91
N GLY A 151 0.82 5.80 0.72
CA GLY A 151 1.36 6.06 -0.60
C GLY A 151 2.48 7.09 -0.57
N MET A 152 3.27 7.05 -1.64
CA MET A 152 4.38 7.98 -1.84
C MET A 152 3.99 9.08 -2.82
N SER A 153 4.33 10.36 -2.49
CA SER A 153 4.14 11.51 -3.38
C SER A 153 2.69 11.60 -3.90
N CYS A 154 2.45 11.43 -5.18
CA CYS A 154 1.10 11.40 -5.75
C CYS A 154 0.21 10.34 -5.09
N GLY A 155 0.73 9.14 -4.81
CA GLY A 155 0.00 8.11 -4.07
C GLY A 155 -0.38 8.52 -2.66
N GLY A 156 0.46 9.33 -1.99
CA GLY A 156 0.13 9.94 -0.70
C GLY A 156 -0.99 10.97 -0.81
N LEU A 157 -1.06 11.72 -1.91
CA LEU A 157 -2.19 12.62 -2.19
C LEU A 157 -3.49 11.82 -2.44
N GLN A 158 -3.42 10.68 -3.15
CA GLN A 158 -4.56 9.77 -3.31
C GLN A 158 -5.03 9.22 -1.95
N THR A 159 -4.10 8.88 -1.07
CA THR A 159 -4.38 8.44 0.30
C THR A 159 -5.11 9.54 1.09
N LEU A 160 -4.65 10.78 1.03
CA LEU A 160 -5.32 11.91 1.67
C LEU A 160 -6.69 12.23 1.05
N PHE A 161 -6.86 11.99 -0.23
CA PHE A 161 -8.17 12.11 -0.89
C PHE A 161 -9.19 11.12 -0.30
N ASN A 162 -8.75 9.89 -0.04
CA ASN A 162 -9.58 8.79 0.45
C ASN A 162 -9.67 8.71 1.99
N CYS A 163 -9.00 9.57 2.73
CA CYS A 163 -8.81 9.47 4.20
C CYS A 163 -10.09 9.40 5.04
N ALA A 164 -11.25 9.76 4.46
CA ALA A 164 -12.55 9.72 5.12
C ALA A 164 -13.25 8.35 5.03
N ASP A 165 -12.73 7.38 4.27
CA ASP A 165 -13.36 6.05 4.20
C ASP A 165 -13.33 5.38 5.59
N PRO A 166 -14.51 5.03 6.15
CA PRO A 166 -14.60 4.55 7.54
C PRO A 166 -13.91 3.19 7.78
N ARG A 167 -13.53 2.47 6.74
CA ARG A 167 -12.82 1.18 6.84
C ARG A 167 -11.33 1.36 7.07
N ILE A 168 -10.81 2.55 6.79
CA ILE A 168 -9.40 2.88 7.04
C ILE A 168 -9.18 3.03 8.53
N THR A 169 -8.21 2.32 9.09
CA THR A 169 -7.88 2.35 10.51
C THR A 169 -6.50 2.96 10.79
N LEU A 170 -5.70 3.15 9.76
CA LEU A 170 -4.36 3.71 9.85
C LEU A 170 -3.97 4.43 8.56
N LEU A 171 -3.20 5.51 8.69
CA LEU A 171 -2.63 6.23 7.55
C LEU A 171 -1.10 6.32 7.65
N MET A 172 -0.44 6.23 6.48
CA MET A 172 0.98 6.51 6.34
C MET A 172 1.22 7.31 5.06
N ILE A 173 1.65 8.57 5.21
CA ILE A 173 1.86 9.53 4.13
C ILE A 173 3.36 9.66 3.90
N CYS A 174 3.82 9.15 2.76
CA CYS A 174 5.25 9.04 2.46
C CYS A 174 5.67 10.05 1.41
N ASN A 175 6.67 10.90 1.72
CA ASN A 175 7.18 11.96 0.83
C ASN A 175 6.04 12.73 0.15
N SER A 176 5.02 13.11 0.93
CA SER A 176 3.78 13.71 0.42
C SER A 176 3.17 14.69 1.43
N GLY A 177 2.13 15.39 0.97
CA GLY A 177 1.33 16.32 1.75
C GLY A 177 0.49 17.20 0.84
N LEU A 178 -0.66 17.65 1.29
CA LEU A 178 -1.53 18.57 0.53
C LEU A 178 -0.79 19.87 0.24
N PHE A 179 -0.99 20.44 -0.93
CA PHE A 179 -0.27 21.65 -1.33
C PHE A 179 -0.63 22.85 -0.46
N ASN A 180 0.40 23.58 -0.01
CA ASN A 180 0.24 24.80 0.79
C ASN A 180 -0.34 25.94 -0.06
N GLN A 181 0.00 25.96 -1.35
CA GLN A 181 -0.54 26.91 -2.32
C GLN A 181 -1.25 26.11 -3.41
N GLN A 182 -2.51 26.39 -3.61
CA GLN A 182 -3.33 25.75 -4.63
C GLN A 182 -3.86 26.79 -5.59
N ASN A 183 -3.67 26.54 -6.89
CA ASN A 183 -4.35 27.29 -7.94
C ASN A 183 -5.72 26.66 -8.21
N ALA A 184 -6.71 27.48 -8.53
CA ALA A 184 -8.04 26.98 -8.89
C ALA A 184 -7.92 26.00 -10.07
N GLY A 185 -8.51 24.80 -9.92
CA GLY A 185 -8.46 23.75 -10.93
C GLY A 185 -7.14 22.96 -11.00
N GLN A 186 -6.22 23.15 -10.06
CA GLN A 186 -5.01 22.35 -10.00
C GLN A 186 -5.34 20.87 -9.81
N ALA A 187 -4.72 20.01 -10.61
CA ALA A 187 -4.85 18.57 -10.54
C ALA A 187 -3.46 17.91 -10.58
N VAL A 188 -3.33 16.74 -9.96
CA VAL A 188 -2.14 15.88 -10.03
C VAL A 188 -2.60 14.48 -10.39
N GLY A 189 -2.02 13.89 -11.43
CA GLY A 189 -2.44 12.57 -11.92
C GLY A 189 -3.92 12.52 -12.32
N GLY A 190 -4.48 13.62 -12.83
CA GLY A 190 -5.92 13.72 -13.15
C GLY A 190 -6.85 13.88 -11.95
N MET A 191 -6.33 13.81 -10.72
CA MET A 191 -7.10 13.99 -9.48
C MET A 191 -7.14 15.48 -9.12
N PRO A 192 -8.35 16.06 -8.88
CA PRO A 192 -8.46 17.40 -8.30
C PRO A 192 -7.76 17.45 -6.94
N MET A 193 -6.95 18.46 -6.70
CA MET A 193 -6.25 18.60 -5.42
C MET A 193 -7.22 18.96 -4.31
N PRO A 194 -7.35 18.14 -3.25
CA PRO A 194 -8.17 18.49 -2.11
C PRO A 194 -7.53 19.66 -1.32
N PRO A 195 -8.34 20.56 -0.79
CA PRO A 195 -7.86 21.65 0.03
C PRO A 195 -7.35 21.14 1.40
N LYS A 196 -6.60 21.96 2.14
CA LYS A 196 -6.08 21.61 3.48
C LYS A 196 -7.19 21.25 4.50
N GLU A 197 -8.40 21.73 4.29
CA GLU A 197 -9.58 21.38 5.10
C GLU A 197 -9.88 19.87 5.07
N LYS A 198 -9.50 19.17 4.01
CA LYS A 198 -9.60 17.71 3.88
C LYS A 198 -8.92 16.96 5.03
N LEU A 199 -7.86 17.53 5.61
CA LEU A 199 -7.17 16.95 6.77
C LEU A 199 -8.09 16.76 7.99
N LYS A 200 -9.17 17.52 8.10
CA LYS A 200 -10.15 17.41 9.20
C LYS A 200 -10.98 16.12 9.11
N GLU A 201 -11.02 15.48 7.95
CA GLU A 201 -11.73 14.22 7.74
C GLU A 201 -10.89 13.00 8.13
N ILE A 202 -9.62 13.17 8.44
CA ILE A 202 -8.77 12.10 9.00
C ILE A 202 -9.34 11.73 10.37
N HIS A 203 -9.66 10.45 10.55
CA HIS A 203 -10.27 9.94 11.78
C HIS A 203 -9.42 8.85 12.47
N THR A 204 -8.24 8.56 11.92
CA THR A 204 -7.35 7.47 12.37
C THR A 204 -5.98 8.03 12.75
N PRO A 205 -5.13 7.28 13.45
CA PRO A 205 -3.73 7.64 13.61
C PRO A 205 -3.03 7.81 12.25
N VAL A 206 -2.15 8.81 12.15
CA VAL A 206 -1.42 9.11 10.92
C VAL A 206 0.07 9.36 11.17
N MET A 207 0.90 8.75 10.33
CA MET A 207 2.34 9.03 10.28
C MET A 207 2.69 9.67 8.93
N TYR A 208 3.38 10.80 8.97
CA TYR A 208 4.09 11.36 7.82
C TYR A 208 5.54 10.89 7.86
N MET A 209 6.04 10.35 6.75
CA MET A 209 7.43 9.94 6.59
C MET A 209 8.03 10.71 5.41
N LEU A 210 8.95 11.62 5.68
CA LEU A 210 9.47 12.60 4.72
C LEU A 210 10.99 12.43 4.53
N GLY A 211 11.49 12.90 3.39
CA GLY A 211 12.88 12.83 2.97
C GLY A 211 13.77 13.97 3.48
N GLY A 212 13.33 14.72 4.52
CA GLY A 212 14.04 15.89 5.03
C GLY A 212 13.82 17.13 4.15
N GLU A 213 14.54 18.21 4.44
CA GLU A 213 14.34 19.55 3.82
C GLU A 213 14.53 19.55 2.28
N THR A 214 15.30 18.62 1.75
CA THR A 214 15.50 18.47 0.29
C THR A 214 14.38 17.69 -0.41
N ASP A 215 13.44 17.14 0.35
CA ASP A 215 12.23 16.53 -0.20
C ASP A 215 11.27 17.65 -0.65
N ILE A 216 10.85 17.63 -1.93
CA ILE A 216 9.92 18.63 -2.48
C ILE A 216 8.56 18.64 -1.76
N ALA A 217 8.20 17.56 -1.07
CA ALA A 217 6.97 17.45 -0.29
C ALA A 217 7.15 17.89 1.18
N TYR A 218 8.40 18.15 1.63
CA TYR A 218 8.69 18.43 3.03
C TYR A 218 7.82 19.55 3.60
N GLY A 219 7.81 20.72 2.95
CA GLY A 219 7.02 21.85 3.41
C GLY A 219 5.51 21.59 3.50
N ASN A 220 4.99 20.80 2.58
CA ASN A 220 3.57 20.41 2.54
C ASN A 220 3.24 19.41 3.66
N GLY A 221 4.04 18.36 3.82
CA GLY A 221 3.83 17.33 4.83
C GLY A 221 4.01 17.87 6.26
N MET A 222 5.00 18.73 6.49
CA MET A 222 5.20 19.40 7.79
C MET A 222 4.03 20.33 8.14
N ASP A 223 3.47 21.05 7.16
CA ASP A 223 2.29 21.88 7.39
C ASP A 223 1.04 21.05 7.68
N ASP A 224 0.84 19.94 6.95
CA ASP A 224 -0.24 19.00 7.23
C ASP A 224 -0.17 18.45 8.64
N PHE A 225 0.99 17.97 9.06
CA PHE A 225 1.21 17.48 10.42
C PHE A 225 0.86 18.53 11.49
N ARG A 226 1.27 19.77 11.30
CA ARG A 226 0.95 20.87 12.25
C ARG A 226 -0.54 21.17 12.35
N ARG A 227 -1.30 20.95 11.27
CA ARG A 227 -2.76 21.15 11.25
C ARG A 227 -3.52 19.99 11.87
N ILE A 228 -2.96 18.78 11.89
CA ILE A 228 -3.63 17.59 12.43
C ILE A 228 -3.48 17.55 13.96
N GLN A 229 -4.50 18.05 14.68
CA GLN A 229 -4.51 18.10 16.14
C GLN A 229 -5.66 17.28 16.76
N HIS A 230 -6.55 16.72 15.93
CA HIS A 230 -7.77 16.03 16.36
C HIS A 230 -7.62 14.50 16.43
N VAL A 231 -6.59 13.93 15.82
CA VAL A 231 -6.21 12.51 15.91
C VAL A 231 -4.73 12.37 16.30
N PRO A 232 -4.27 11.21 16.76
CA PRO A 232 -2.84 10.95 16.96
C PRO A 232 -2.06 11.12 15.65
N ALA A 233 -1.02 11.95 15.67
CA ALA A 233 -0.19 12.18 14.49
C ALA A 233 1.29 12.31 14.86
N CYS A 234 2.15 11.78 14.00
CA CYS A 234 3.59 12.04 14.06
C CYS A 234 4.14 12.33 12.65
N VAL A 235 5.26 13.03 12.62
CA VAL A 235 6.08 13.19 11.43
C VAL A 235 7.49 12.74 11.73
N ILE A 236 8.05 11.94 10.84
CA ILE A 236 9.42 11.46 10.89
C ILE A 236 10.15 11.91 9.62
N ASN A 237 11.43 12.27 9.77
CA ASN A 237 12.24 12.71 8.64
C ASN A 237 13.57 11.96 8.62
N TYR A 238 13.99 11.61 7.41
CA TYR A 238 15.32 11.10 7.10
C TYR A 238 15.87 11.81 5.87
N PRO A 239 17.08 12.43 5.91
CA PRO A 239 17.50 13.41 4.90
C PRO A 239 18.01 12.77 3.60
N VAL A 240 17.13 12.14 2.84
CA VAL A 240 17.44 11.44 1.57
C VAL A 240 16.73 12.04 0.34
N GLY A 241 15.93 13.11 0.55
CA GLY A 241 15.17 13.75 -0.51
C GLY A 241 13.90 12.99 -0.91
N HIS A 242 13.28 13.42 -2.01
CA HIS A 242 11.94 12.97 -2.42
C HIS A 242 11.86 11.49 -2.82
N GLY A 243 12.95 10.92 -3.29
CA GLY A 243 12.98 9.51 -3.72
C GLY A 243 12.93 8.49 -2.57
N GLY A 244 13.16 8.93 -1.32
CA GLY A 244 13.22 8.01 -0.18
C GLY A 244 14.29 6.92 -0.34
N THR A 245 14.09 5.79 0.34
CA THR A 245 15.00 4.63 0.25
C THR A 245 14.34 3.38 -0.36
N TYR A 246 13.14 3.51 -0.94
CA TYR A 246 12.29 2.39 -1.37
C TYR A 246 12.98 1.42 -2.34
N ARG A 247 13.90 1.91 -3.20
CA ARG A 247 14.66 1.11 -4.19
C ARG A 247 15.87 0.41 -3.59
N GLN A 248 16.29 0.76 -2.38
CA GLN A 248 17.38 0.08 -1.69
C GLN A 248 16.98 -1.36 -1.34
N PRO A 249 17.95 -2.26 -1.06
CA PRO A 249 17.63 -3.61 -0.60
C PRO A 249 16.64 -3.56 0.58
N HIS A 250 15.59 -4.36 0.50
CA HIS A 250 14.50 -4.43 1.49
C HIS A 250 13.86 -3.07 1.81
N GLY A 251 13.91 -2.10 0.87
CA GLY A 251 13.36 -0.74 1.04
C GLY A 251 14.18 0.18 1.94
N GLY A 252 15.36 -0.26 2.39
CA GLY A 252 16.32 0.56 3.15
C GLY A 252 15.79 1.10 4.47
N GLU A 253 16.29 2.28 4.86
CA GLU A 253 15.97 2.91 6.15
C GLU A 253 14.49 3.22 6.34
N PHE A 254 13.72 3.50 5.27
CA PHE A 254 12.30 3.81 5.36
C PHE A 254 11.45 2.62 5.79
N THR A 255 11.86 1.41 5.45
CA THR A 255 11.12 0.20 5.86
C THR A 255 11.10 0.02 7.38
N ILE A 256 12.16 0.40 8.07
CA ILE A 256 12.31 0.17 9.51
C ILE A 256 11.18 0.84 10.32
N PRO A 257 10.99 2.17 10.25
CA PRO A 257 9.88 2.82 10.95
C PRO A 257 8.51 2.49 10.33
N ALA A 258 8.41 2.30 9.02
CA ALA A 258 7.15 1.91 8.38
C ALA A 258 6.64 0.57 8.91
N LEU A 259 7.52 -0.44 8.95
CA LEU A 259 7.18 -1.75 9.49
C LEU A 259 6.83 -1.68 10.99
N ALA A 260 7.62 -0.94 11.78
CA ALA A 260 7.33 -0.75 13.20
C ALA A 260 5.96 -0.07 13.42
N TRP A 261 5.60 0.92 12.59
CA TRP A 261 4.29 1.57 12.62
C TRP A 261 3.14 0.61 12.35
N LEU A 262 3.28 -0.20 11.28
CA LEU A 262 2.29 -1.20 10.89
C LEU A 262 2.14 -2.31 11.94
N GLN A 263 3.25 -2.85 12.47
CA GLN A 263 3.24 -3.88 13.51
C GLN A 263 2.59 -3.36 14.80
N TRP A 264 2.95 -2.16 15.21
CA TRP A 264 2.38 -1.58 16.43
C TRP A 264 0.88 -1.33 16.29
N GLN A 265 0.46 -0.62 15.24
CA GLN A 265 -0.91 -0.14 15.12
C GLN A 265 -1.88 -1.21 14.62
N LEU A 266 -1.45 -2.11 13.74
CA LEU A 266 -2.34 -3.13 13.14
C LEU A 266 -2.23 -4.50 13.80
N LYS A 267 -1.09 -4.81 14.44
CA LYS A 267 -0.89 -6.10 15.14
C LYS A 267 -0.81 -5.96 16.66
N GLY A 268 -0.85 -4.75 17.19
CA GLY A 268 -0.75 -4.49 18.63
C GLY A 268 0.64 -4.79 19.23
N ASP A 269 1.70 -4.84 18.39
CA ASP A 269 3.06 -5.09 18.85
C ASP A 269 3.63 -3.89 19.60
N LYS A 270 3.58 -3.93 20.92
CA LYS A 270 4.07 -2.87 21.80
C LYS A 270 5.59 -2.70 21.74
N GLU A 271 6.34 -3.74 21.41
CA GLU A 271 7.80 -3.64 21.25
C GLU A 271 8.12 -2.81 20.00
N ALA A 272 7.42 -3.05 18.89
CA ALA A 272 7.51 -2.21 17.71
C ALA A 272 7.12 -0.74 18.01
N GLY A 273 6.13 -0.52 18.88
CA GLY A 273 5.72 0.82 19.35
C GLY A 273 6.82 1.63 20.04
N LYS A 274 7.82 0.96 20.64
CA LYS A 274 8.98 1.64 21.26
C LYS A 274 9.84 2.41 20.25
N MET A 275 9.65 2.15 18.94
CA MET A 275 10.24 2.96 17.88
C MET A 275 9.84 4.44 18.01
N PHE A 276 8.61 4.70 18.45
CA PHE A 276 8.00 6.04 18.50
C PHE A 276 7.72 6.55 19.91
N THR A 277 7.75 5.69 20.92
CA THR A 277 7.27 5.99 22.28
C THR A 277 8.40 5.96 23.32
N GLY A 278 8.07 6.38 24.56
CA GLY A 278 9.01 6.44 25.68
C GLY A 278 9.86 7.71 25.70
N LYS A 279 10.73 7.80 26.73
CA LYS A 279 11.62 8.97 26.92
C LYS A 279 12.65 9.14 25.81
N THR A 280 13.11 8.04 25.25
CA THR A 280 14.06 8.00 24.11
C THR A 280 13.52 7.01 23.08
N PRO A 281 12.68 7.48 22.16
CA PRO A 281 12.16 6.65 21.07
C PRO A 281 13.28 5.94 20.30
N GLY A 282 13.03 4.68 19.91
CA GLY A 282 14.03 3.87 19.18
C GLY A 282 14.50 4.55 17.90
N LEU A 283 13.60 5.26 17.21
CA LEU A 283 13.91 6.02 15.99
C LEU A 283 15.02 7.06 16.21
N LEU A 284 14.96 7.78 17.33
CA LEU A 284 15.95 8.83 17.65
C LEU A 284 17.33 8.29 18.05
N LYS A 285 17.46 6.97 18.24
CA LYS A 285 18.77 6.31 18.41
C LYS A 285 19.43 5.96 17.06
N ARG A 286 18.66 6.06 15.98
CA ARG A 286 19.17 5.86 14.62
C ARG A 286 19.68 7.19 14.09
N LYS A 287 20.81 7.13 13.39
CA LYS A 287 21.46 8.33 12.84
C LYS A 287 20.54 9.03 11.86
N ASP A 288 20.53 10.36 11.93
CA ASP A 288 19.87 11.28 11.00
C ASP A 288 18.33 11.24 10.97
N TRP A 289 17.69 10.42 11.81
CA TRP A 289 16.24 10.44 11.96
C TRP A 289 15.78 11.52 12.92
N THR A 290 14.66 12.17 12.59
CA THR A 290 13.91 13.04 13.50
C THR A 290 12.49 12.52 13.71
N LEU A 291 11.86 12.93 14.82
CA LEU A 291 10.50 12.56 15.17
C LEU A 291 9.83 13.74 15.89
N GLU A 292 8.72 14.21 15.34
CA GLU A 292 7.79 15.12 16.02
C GLU A 292 6.43 14.44 16.20
N LYS A 293 5.76 14.74 17.31
CA LYS A 293 4.46 14.16 17.70
C LYS A 293 3.51 15.25 18.15
N ASN A 294 2.22 15.11 17.83
CA ASN A 294 1.21 15.97 18.41
C ASN A 294 0.79 15.47 19.82
N ALA A 295 0.07 16.31 20.57
CA ALA A 295 -0.35 16.02 21.94
C ALA A 295 -1.27 14.76 22.07
N LYS A 296 -1.88 14.30 20.99
CA LYS A 296 -2.71 13.09 21.00
C LYS A 296 -1.92 11.83 20.80
N PHE A 297 -0.71 11.91 20.23
CA PHE A 297 0.11 10.75 19.91
C PHE A 297 0.47 9.93 21.17
N ASP A 298 0.77 10.59 22.28
CA ASP A 298 1.13 9.90 23.52
C ASP A 298 -0.05 9.14 24.17
N LYS A 299 -1.26 9.26 23.62
CA LYS A 299 -2.45 8.47 24.02
C LYS A 299 -2.56 7.15 23.26
N LEU A 300 -1.74 6.91 22.24
CA LEU A 300 -1.64 5.60 21.59
C LEU A 300 -1.00 4.61 22.56
N GLN A 301 -1.67 3.47 22.78
CA GLN A 301 -1.24 2.42 23.73
C GLN A 301 -0.72 1.19 22.98
#